data_c02a8573abc438d9a8a93eaddfa7d9ae
#
_entry.id   c02a8573abc438d9a8a93eaddfa7d9ae
#
_cell.length_a   1.000
_cell.length_b   1.000
_cell.length_c   1.000
_cell.angle_alpha   90.00
_cell.angle_beta   90.00
_cell.angle_gamma   90.00
#
_symmetry.space_group_name_H-M   'P 1'
#
loop_
_entity.id
_entity.type
_entity.pdbx_description
1 polymer ?
#
loop_
_entity_poly.entity_id
_entity_poly.type
_entity_poly.pdbx_seq_one_letter_code
_entity_poly.pdbx_strand_id
1 'polypeptide(L)'
;MSLKSKFVEIRDNYVINQVKNLKLPEFKSDTIRRYEVIFSGRVQKVGFRLEVCELAKRLELTGFCKNLENGDVMAQLQGPDNKIKYLISFMESLKRIKIENKVMKELAVDSEMTEFVKR
;
A
#
# COMPACT_ATOMS: atom_id res chain seq x y z
N MET A 1 -11.54 -7.18 25.87
CA MET A 1 -11.03 -7.23 24.48
C MET A 1 -11.19 -8.65 23.93
N SER A 2 -11.73 -8.80 22.74
CA SER A 2 -11.89 -10.12 22.12
C SER A 2 -10.54 -10.67 21.63
N LEU A 3 -10.46 -11.98 21.45
CA LEU A 3 -9.25 -12.63 20.89
C LEU A 3 -8.96 -12.10 19.49
N LYS A 4 -10.01 -11.90 18.67
CA LYS A 4 -9.88 -11.33 17.32
C LYS A 4 -9.25 -9.94 17.34
N SER A 5 -9.69 -9.05 18.25
CA SER A 5 -9.13 -7.71 18.40
C SER A 5 -7.67 -7.76 18.80
N LYS A 6 -7.29 -8.71 19.64
CA LYS A 6 -5.90 -8.89 20.08
C LYS A 6 -5.01 -9.35 18.93
N PHE A 7 -5.48 -10.27 18.08
CA PHE A 7 -4.72 -10.69 16.90
C PHE A 7 -4.54 -9.55 15.90
N VAL A 8 -5.58 -8.72 15.70
CA VAL A 8 -5.47 -7.54 14.83
C VAL A 8 -4.42 -6.56 15.37
N GLU A 9 -4.42 -6.31 16.67
CA GLU A 9 -3.44 -5.44 17.31
C GLU A 9 -2.01 -5.96 17.14
N ILE A 10 -1.78 -7.24 17.35
CA ILE A 10 -0.46 -7.87 17.17
C ILE A 10 -0.01 -7.75 15.71
N ARG A 11 -0.91 -8.03 14.76
CA ARG A 11 -0.63 -7.91 13.34
C ARG A 11 -0.25 -6.47 12.98
N ASP A 12 -1.04 -5.49 13.45
CA ASP A 12 -0.82 -4.09 13.12
C ASP A 12 0.51 -3.59 13.70
N ASN A 13 0.84 -3.99 14.93
CA ASN A 13 2.14 -3.66 15.52
C ASN A 13 3.29 -4.26 14.73
N TYR A 14 3.14 -5.50 14.25
CA TYR A 14 4.14 -6.13 13.40
C TYR A 14 4.34 -5.35 12.10
N VAL A 15 3.24 -4.97 11.43
CA VAL A 15 3.30 -4.21 10.18
C VAL A 15 4.00 -2.87 10.37
N ILE A 16 3.60 -2.13 11.41
CA ILE A 16 4.19 -0.81 11.69
C ILE A 16 5.69 -0.94 11.95
N ASN A 17 6.10 -1.90 12.77
CA ASN A 17 7.52 -2.10 13.08
C ASN A 17 8.32 -2.57 11.87
N GLN A 18 7.76 -3.46 11.07
CA GLN A 18 8.40 -3.95 9.85
C GLN A 18 8.70 -2.80 8.89
N VAL A 19 7.69 -1.98 8.60
CA VAL A 19 7.86 -0.85 7.66
C VAL A 19 8.81 0.19 8.24
N LYS A 20 8.69 0.48 9.53
CA LYS A 20 9.56 1.45 10.21
C LYS A 20 11.04 1.05 10.09
N ASN A 21 11.34 -0.23 10.21
CA ASN A 21 12.70 -0.76 10.21
C ASN A 21 13.19 -1.21 8.84
N LEU A 22 12.35 -1.12 7.81
CA LEU A 22 12.70 -1.50 6.46
C LEU A 22 13.79 -0.57 5.92
N LYS A 23 14.85 -1.16 5.39
CA LYS A 23 15.91 -0.40 4.72
C LYS A 23 15.51 -0.17 3.27
N LEU A 24 15.12 1.07 2.96
CA LEU A 24 14.74 1.44 1.60
C LEU A 24 15.99 1.57 0.72
N PRO A 25 15.89 1.19 -0.57
CA PRO A 25 16.96 1.48 -1.52
C PRO A 25 17.04 2.98 -1.80
N GLU A 26 18.13 3.40 -2.41
CA GLU A 26 18.21 4.76 -2.95
C GLU A 26 17.43 4.81 -4.26
N PHE A 27 16.62 5.86 -4.42
CA PHE A 27 15.85 6.08 -5.64
C PHE A 27 16.43 7.24 -6.42
N LYS A 28 16.69 7.03 -7.70
CA LYS A 28 17.01 8.12 -8.61
C LYS A 28 15.74 8.91 -8.89
N SER A 29 15.91 10.19 -9.27
CA SER A 29 14.78 11.01 -9.71
C SER A 29 14.04 10.32 -10.85
N ASP A 30 12.72 10.38 -10.80
CA ASP A 30 11.88 9.72 -11.79
C ASP A 30 10.61 10.54 -12.03
N THR A 31 9.90 10.22 -13.11
CA THR A 31 8.68 10.90 -13.50
C THR A 31 7.61 10.70 -12.45
N ILE A 32 6.92 11.78 -12.09
CA ILE A 32 5.76 11.71 -11.21
C ILE A 32 4.58 11.16 -12.01
N ARG A 33 3.96 10.11 -11.47
CA ARG A 33 2.79 9.46 -12.06
C ARG A 33 1.75 9.20 -11.00
N ARG A 34 0.53 8.93 -11.44
CA ARG A 34 -0.58 8.54 -10.57
C ARG A 34 -1.24 7.30 -11.15
N TYR A 35 -1.42 6.28 -10.33
CA TYR A 35 -2.09 5.04 -10.74
C TYR A 35 -3.22 4.71 -9.80
N GLU A 36 -4.29 4.18 -10.36
CA GLU A 36 -5.28 3.41 -9.61
C GLU A 36 -4.94 1.94 -9.78
N VAL A 37 -4.77 1.23 -8.68
CA VAL A 37 -4.42 -0.19 -8.69
C VAL A 37 -5.47 -0.96 -7.91
N ILE A 38 -6.05 -1.98 -8.53
CA ILE A 38 -7.01 -2.86 -7.87
C ILE A 38 -6.33 -4.22 -7.69
N PHE A 39 -6.19 -4.63 -6.44
CA PHE A 39 -5.57 -5.90 -6.06
C PHE A 39 -6.65 -6.91 -5.69
N SER A 40 -6.53 -8.13 -6.23
CA SER A 40 -7.44 -9.23 -5.93
C SER A 40 -6.67 -10.39 -5.32
N GLY A 41 -7.34 -11.23 -4.54
CA GLY A 41 -6.77 -12.37 -3.88
C GLY A 41 -6.94 -12.29 -2.38
N ARG A 42 -5.95 -12.75 -1.63
CA ARG A 42 -5.96 -12.67 -0.18
C ARG A 42 -5.40 -11.33 0.26
N VAL A 43 -6.23 -10.30 0.17
CA VAL A 43 -5.82 -8.90 0.33
C VAL A 43 -6.59 -8.15 1.42
N GLN A 44 -7.75 -8.65 1.86
CA GLN A 44 -8.48 -8.07 2.99
C GLN A 44 -8.25 -8.88 4.27
N LYS A 45 -8.37 -8.22 5.43
CA LYS A 45 -8.19 -8.82 6.76
C LYS A 45 -6.79 -9.36 7.03
N VAL A 46 -5.80 -8.89 6.27
CA VAL A 46 -4.40 -9.30 6.40
C VAL A 46 -3.44 -8.11 6.64
N GLY A 47 -3.99 -6.94 6.96
CA GLY A 47 -3.18 -5.75 7.20
C GLY A 47 -2.69 -5.06 5.94
N PHE A 48 -3.31 -5.32 4.79
CA PHE A 48 -2.89 -4.79 3.49
C PHE A 48 -2.89 -3.25 3.47
N ARG A 49 -4.03 -2.65 3.84
CA ARG A 49 -4.17 -1.17 3.80
C ARG A 49 -3.16 -0.49 4.72
N LEU A 50 -2.94 -1.04 5.91
CA LEU A 50 -1.98 -0.49 6.85
C LEU A 50 -0.56 -0.57 6.29
N GLU A 51 -0.19 -1.72 5.71
CA GLU A 51 1.13 -1.91 5.09
C GLU A 51 1.35 -0.89 3.97
N VAL A 52 0.39 -0.75 3.06
CA VAL A 52 0.46 0.22 1.97
C VAL A 52 0.59 1.64 2.51
N CYS A 53 -0.24 2.00 3.49
CA CYS A 53 -0.25 3.34 4.06
C CYS A 53 1.09 3.69 4.71
N GLU A 54 1.61 2.81 5.54
CA GLU A 54 2.89 3.05 6.22
C GLU A 54 4.06 3.11 5.24
N LEU A 55 4.08 2.22 4.25
CA LEU A 55 5.14 2.21 3.25
C LEU A 55 5.05 3.43 2.33
N ALA A 56 3.84 3.80 1.92
CA ALA A 56 3.63 4.99 1.09
C ALA A 56 4.14 6.25 1.80
N LYS A 57 3.90 6.38 3.09
CA LYS A 57 4.41 7.51 3.88
C LYS A 57 5.93 7.53 3.89
N ARG A 58 6.57 6.39 4.10
CA ARG A 58 8.03 6.32 4.06
C ARG A 58 8.62 6.66 2.71
N LEU A 59 7.90 6.31 1.63
CA LEU A 59 8.29 6.61 0.26
C LEU A 59 7.87 8.03 -0.18
N GLU A 60 7.17 8.75 0.69
CA GLU A 60 6.63 10.08 0.41
C GLU A 60 5.66 10.09 -0.78
N LEU A 61 4.90 9.01 -0.93
CA LEU A 61 3.82 8.94 -1.91
C LEU A 61 2.55 9.55 -1.34
N THR A 62 1.68 10.04 -2.22
CA THR A 62 0.36 10.53 -1.86
C THR A 62 -0.72 9.63 -2.44
N GLY A 63 -1.93 9.69 -1.88
CA GLY A 63 -3.05 8.89 -2.35
C GLY A 63 -3.86 8.28 -1.21
N PHE A 64 -4.44 7.13 -1.47
CA PHE A 64 -5.23 6.41 -0.47
C PHE A 64 -5.32 4.92 -0.81
N CYS A 65 -5.76 4.14 0.19
CA CYS A 65 -5.98 2.71 0.05
C CYS A 65 -7.28 2.34 0.76
N LYS A 66 -8.17 1.62 0.08
CA LYS A 66 -9.46 1.22 0.66
C LYS A 66 -9.86 -0.18 0.23
N ASN A 67 -10.65 -0.84 1.08
CA ASN A 67 -11.30 -2.11 0.74
C ASN A 67 -12.49 -1.85 -0.18
N LEU A 68 -12.70 -2.73 -1.15
CA LEU A 68 -13.91 -2.76 -1.96
C LEU A 68 -14.86 -3.82 -1.43
N GLU A 69 -16.15 -3.69 -1.77
CA GLU A 69 -17.19 -4.61 -1.29
C GLU A 69 -16.99 -6.04 -1.79
N ASN A 70 -16.39 -6.20 -2.97
CA ASN A 70 -16.18 -7.52 -3.58
C ASN A 70 -14.98 -8.29 -3.02
N GLY A 71 -14.29 -7.75 -2.01
CA GLY A 71 -13.12 -8.39 -1.42
C GLY A 71 -11.78 -7.89 -1.95
N ASP A 72 -11.79 -7.07 -2.97
CA ASP A 72 -10.56 -6.47 -3.52
C ASP A 72 -10.11 -5.27 -2.67
N VAL A 73 -8.89 -4.81 -2.93
CA VAL A 73 -8.35 -3.57 -2.35
C VAL A 73 -7.98 -2.64 -3.50
N MET A 74 -8.42 -1.39 -3.39
CA MET A 74 -8.03 -0.35 -4.32
C MET A 74 -7.03 0.59 -3.67
N ALA A 75 -5.96 0.92 -4.39
CA ALA A 75 -5.03 1.96 -4.00
C ALA A 75 -4.90 2.98 -5.12
N GLN A 76 -4.91 4.27 -4.77
CA GLN A 76 -4.41 5.30 -5.67
C GLN A 76 -3.06 5.74 -5.14
N LEU A 77 -2.05 5.71 -6.01
CA LEU A 77 -0.66 5.96 -5.65
C LEU A 77 -0.10 7.03 -6.57
N GLN A 78 0.44 8.09 -5.98
CA GLN A 78 1.03 9.19 -6.73
C GLN A 78 2.41 9.54 -6.20
N GLY A 79 3.35 9.70 -7.10
CA GLY A 79 4.73 10.06 -6.82
C GLY A 79 5.66 9.57 -7.90
N PRO A 80 6.98 9.53 -7.63
CA PRO A 80 7.95 9.00 -8.58
C PRO A 80 7.61 7.55 -8.97
N ASP A 81 7.62 7.28 -10.26
CA ASP A 81 7.20 5.98 -10.79
C ASP A 81 7.98 4.81 -10.19
N ASN A 82 9.30 4.98 -10.01
CA ASN A 82 10.13 3.94 -9.39
C ASN A 82 9.72 3.61 -7.95
N LYS A 83 9.26 4.60 -7.19
CA LYS A 83 8.78 4.39 -5.82
C LYS A 83 7.44 3.65 -5.81
N ILE A 84 6.55 4.00 -6.74
CA ILE A 84 5.27 3.30 -6.88
C ILE A 84 5.51 1.83 -7.22
N LYS A 85 6.37 1.55 -8.18
CA LYS A 85 6.71 0.18 -8.57
C LYS A 85 7.36 -0.59 -7.42
N TYR A 86 8.22 0.07 -6.65
CA TYR A 86 8.81 -0.52 -5.45
C TYR A 86 7.75 -0.95 -4.44
N LEU A 87 6.80 -0.07 -4.13
CA LEU A 87 5.72 -0.38 -3.20
C LEU A 87 4.94 -1.61 -3.66
N ILE A 88 4.55 -1.65 -4.92
CA ILE A 88 3.77 -2.77 -5.46
C ILE A 88 4.57 -4.07 -5.37
N SER A 89 5.84 -4.06 -5.77
CA SER A 89 6.71 -5.24 -5.68
C SER A 89 6.88 -5.71 -4.24
N PHE A 90 7.02 -4.78 -3.31
CA PHE A 90 7.12 -5.10 -1.89
C PHE A 90 5.85 -5.82 -1.41
N MET A 91 4.67 -5.29 -1.76
CA MET A 91 3.40 -5.92 -1.38
C MET A 91 3.27 -7.33 -1.96
N GLU A 92 3.73 -7.53 -3.18
CA GLU A 92 3.69 -8.84 -3.84
C GLU A 92 4.65 -9.85 -3.19
N SER A 93 5.66 -9.39 -2.46
CA SER A 93 6.64 -10.25 -1.78
C SER A 93 6.20 -10.75 -0.41
N LEU A 94 5.15 -10.18 0.16
CA LEU A 94 4.75 -10.49 1.54
C LEU A 94 4.01 -11.82 1.62
N LYS A 95 4.46 -12.70 2.53
CA LYS A 95 3.92 -14.06 2.65
C LYS A 95 2.49 -14.12 3.17
N ARG A 96 2.10 -13.19 4.06
CA ARG A 96 0.73 -13.19 4.61
C ARG A 96 -0.30 -12.65 3.63
N ILE A 97 0.15 -12.00 2.55
CA ILE A 97 -0.68 -11.41 1.50
C ILE A 97 -0.49 -12.24 0.24
N LYS A 98 -1.59 -12.52 -0.47
CA LYS A 98 -1.51 -13.21 -1.74
C LYS A 98 -2.25 -12.39 -2.79
N ILE A 99 -1.49 -11.70 -3.63
CA ILE A 99 -2.02 -10.94 -4.75
C ILE A 99 -2.12 -11.91 -5.93
N GLU A 100 -3.34 -12.30 -6.27
CA GLU A 100 -3.61 -13.19 -7.40
C GLU A 100 -3.68 -12.43 -8.71
N ASN A 101 -4.17 -11.18 -8.65
CA ASN A 101 -4.29 -10.32 -9.81
C ASN A 101 -4.18 -8.87 -9.39
N LYS A 102 -3.70 -8.03 -10.30
CA LYS A 102 -3.71 -6.58 -10.14
C LYS A 102 -4.07 -5.93 -11.46
N VAL A 103 -4.88 -4.89 -11.41
CA VAL A 103 -5.24 -4.08 -12.57
C VAL A 103 -4.77 -2.67 -12.29
N MET A 104 -3.88 -2.16 -13.15
CA MET A 104 -3.33 -0.82 -13.02
C MET A 104 -3.88 0.09 -14.11
N LYS A 105 -4.29 1.28 -13.72
CA LYS A 105 -4.76 2.31 -14.64
C LYS A 105 -4.04 3.60 -14.32
N GLU A 106 -3.35 4.16 -15.29
CA GLU A 106 -2.70 5.46 -15.08
C GLU A 106 -3.74 6.57 -15.12
N LEU A 107 -3.63 7.50 -14.18
CA LEU A 107 -4.49 8.66 -14.04
C LEU A 107 -3.66 9.93 -14.18
N ALA A 108 -4.33 11.04 -14.49
CA ALA A 108 -3.67 12.35 -14.48
C ALA A 108 -3.18 12.68 -13.06
N VAL A 109 -2.00 13.29 -12.95
CA VAL A 109 -1.46 13.72 -11.68
C VAL A 109 -2.40 14.77 -11.06
N ASP A 110 -2.66 14.63 -9.76
CA ASP A 110 -3.50 15.53 -8.98
C ASP A 110 -2.63 16.33 -8.01
N SER A 111 -2.39 17.60 -8.34
CA SER A 111 -1.54 18.48 -7.54
C SER A 111 -2.12 18.78 -6.16
N GLU A 112 -3.39 18.49 -5.91
CA GLU A 112 -4.02 18.71 -4.61
C GLU A 112 -3.88 17.54 -3.66
N MET A 113 -3.36 16.39 -4.13
CA MET A 113 -3.06 15.25 -3.26
C MET A 113 -1.80 15.56 -2.46
N THR A 114 -1.92 15.65 -1.13
CA THR A 114 -0.84 16.08 -0.25
C THR A 114 -0.42 15.07 0.79
N GLU A 115 -1.19 13.99 0.96
CA GLU A 115 -0.89 12.96 1.97
C GLU A 115 -1.35 11.59 1.50
N PHE A 116 -1.00 10.57 2.25
CA PHE A 116 -1.51 9.22 2.03
C PHE A 116 -2.41 8.82 3.19
N VAL A 117 -3.63 8.35 2.86
CA VAL A 117 -4.62 7.99 3.88
C VAL A 117 -5.13 6.57 3.68
N LYS A 118 -5.39 5.92 4.80
CA LYS A 118 -6.09 4.65 4.84
C LYS A 118 -7.59 4.92 4.94
N ARG A 119 -8.35 4.44 4.02
CA ARG A 119 -9.82 4.61 3.98
C ARG A 119 -10.57 3.33 4.26
#